data_a7f7a79e1304c7b2a741d679fde68235
#
_entry.id   a7f7a79e1304c7b2a741d679fde68235
#
_cell.length_a   1.000
_cell.length_b   1.000
_cell.length_c   1.000
_cell.angle_alpha   90.00
_cell.angle_beta   90.00
_cell.angle_gamma   90.00
#
_symmetry.space_group_name_H-M   'P 1'
#
loop_
_entity.id
_entity.type
_entity.pdbx_description
1 polymer ?
#
loop_
_entity_poly.entity_id
_entity_poly.type
_entity_poly.pdbx_seq_one_letter_code
_entity_poly.pdbx_strand_id
1 'polypeptide(L)'
;MSQKFPLGMKWAEDVIFKDKKIALADLPMDEVEASYRFLEEFAAEKVIYGINTGFGPMAQWRVDDKYLKDLQYNIIRSHSTGAGQPLDE
;
A
#
# COMPACT_ATOMS: atom_id res chain seq x y z
N MET A 1 7.37 1.31 -17.34
CA MET A 1 7.43 0.41 -16.17
C MET A 1 8.84 0.43 -15.58
N SER A 2 8.94 0.39 -14.28
CA SER A 2 10.25 0.44 -13.63
C SER A 2 11.01 -0.85 -13.79
N GLN A 3 12.25 -0.77 -14.27
CA GLN A 3 13.19 -1.88 -14.30
C GLN A 3 13.88 -2.08 -12.95
N LYS A 4 13.70 -1.12 -12.04
CA LYS A 4 14.38 -1.10 -10.75
C LYS A 4 13.57 -1.74 -9.62
N PHE A 5 12.31 -2.07 -9.87
CA PHE A 5 11.45 -2.60 -8.81
C PHE A 5 11.88 -4.05 -8.51
N PRO A 6 12.49 -4.28 -7.35
CA PRO A 6 13.09 -5.58 -7.06
C PRO A 6 12.11 -6.62 -6.53
N LEU A 7 10.81 -6.28 -6.43
CA LEU A 7 9.83 -7.11 -5.73
C LEU A 7 9.28 -8.21 -6.62
N GLY A 8 10.16 -9.13 -7.03
CA GLY A 8 9.77 -10.31 -7.79
C GLY A 8 9.79 -11.58 -6.93
N MET A 9 9.55 -12.71 -7.57
CA MET A 9 9.50 -14.01 -6.86
C MET A 9 10.84 -14.34 -6.20
N LYS A 10 11.95 -14.06 -6.87
CA LYS A 10 13.28 -14.30 -6.30
C LYS A 10 13.51 -13.48 -5.03
N TRP A 11 13.12 -12.21 -5.07
CA TRP A 11 13.22 -11.33 -3.92
C TRP A 11 12.38 -11.84 -2.75
N ALA A 12 11.14 -12.24 -3.04
CA ALA A 12 10.24 -12.76 -2.02
C ALA A 12 10.79 -14.05 -1.39
N GLU A 13 11.33 -14.94 -2.21
CA GLU A 13 11.97 -16.18 -1.75
C GLU A 13 13.14 -15.89 -0.81
N ASP A 14 13.99 -14.94 -1.19
CA ASP A 14 15.13 -14.56 -0.37
C ASP A 14 14.71 -13.97 0.98
N VAL A 15 13.66 -13.17 1.01
CA VAL A 15 13.14 -12.59 2.25
C VAL A 15 12.55 -13.66 3.15
N ILE A 16 11.76 -14.57 2.58
CA ILE A 16 11.01 -15.57 3.35
C ILE A 16 11.94 -16.69 3.84
N PHE A 17 12.80 -17.21 2.97
CA PHE A 17 13.55 -18.45 3.25
C PHE A 17 15.02 -18.24 3.54
N LYS A 18 15.59 -17.10 3.19
CA LYS A 18 17.02 -16.83 3.34
C LYS A 18 17.35 -15.68 4.28
N ASP A 19 16.37 -15.29 5.10
CA ASP A 19 16.52 -14.23 6.11
C ASP A 19 17.03 -12.91 5.56
N LYS A 20 16.75 -12.62 4.29
CA LYS A 20 17.13 -11.34 3.71
C LYS A 20 16.38 -10.21 4.42
N LYS A 21 17.11 -9.22 4.91
CA LYS A 21 16.52 -8.07 5.57
C LYS A 21 15.93 -7.12 4.53
N ILE A 22 14.75 -6.55 4.86
CA ILE A 22 14.12 -5.53 4.03
C ILE A 22 14.58 -4.17 4.52
N ALA A 23 15.16 -3.37 3.63
CA ALA A 23 15.51 -1.99 3.93
C ALA A 23 14.84 -1.05 2.95
N LEU A 24 14.33 0.08 3.43
CA LEU A 24 13.68 1.05 2.56
C LEU A 24 14.62 1.59 1.48
N ALA A 25 15.92 1.65 1.79
CA ALA A 25 16.92 2.11 0.83
C ALA A 25 17.03 1.20 -0.40
N ASP A 26 16.61 -0.07 -0.28
CA ASP A 26 16.65 -1.03 -1.38
C ASP A 26 15.41 -0.95 -2.27
N LEU A 27 14.42 -0.14 -1.89
CA LEU A 27 13.16 0.01 -2.62
C LEU A 27 13.17 1.29 -3.45
N PRO A 28 12.42 1.31 -4.55
CA PRO A 28 12.35 2.50 -5.41
C PRO A 28 11.43 3.57 -4.81
N MET A 29 11.84 4.15 -3.68
CA MET A 29 11.01 5.10 -2.95
C MET A 29 10.73 6.38 -3.73
N ASP A 30 11.63 6.77 -4.63
CA ASP A 30 11.42 7.90 -5.53
C ASP A 30 10.23 7.66 -6.45
N GLU A 31 10.06 6.44 -6.94
CA GLU A 31 8.91 6.07 -7.78
C GLU A 31 7.62 6.01 -6.97
N VAL A 32 7.71 5.51 -5.74
CA VAL A 32 6.57 5.49 -4.83
C VAL A 32 6.08 6.90 -4.55
N GLU A 33 7.00 7.82 -4.28
CA GLU A 33 6.65 9.21 -4.01
C GLU A 33 6.05 9.90 -5.23
N ALA A 34 6.61 9.66 -6.41
CA ALA A 34 6.08 10.21 -7.66
C ALA A 34 4.66 9.72 -7.92
N SER A 35 4.41 8.44 -7.68
CA SER A 35 3.09 7.83 -7.81
C SER A 35 2.09 8.45 -6.83
N TYR A 36 2.52 8.66 -5.59
CA TYR A 36 1.68 9.28 -4.57
C TYR A 36 1.29 10.71 -4.95
N ARG A 37 2.24 11.50 -5.42
CA ARG A 37 1.97 12.87 -5.85
C ARG A 37 1.01 12.92 -7.03
N PHE A 38 1.20 12.03 -7.99
CA PHE A 38 0.28 11.92 -9.12
C PHE A 38 -1.13 11.61 -8.62
N LEU A 39 -1.25 10.67 -7.68
CA LEU A 39 -2.55 10.28 -7.15
C LEU A 39 -3.23 11.42 -6.39
N GLU A 40 -2.49 12.20 -5.62
CA GLU A 40 -3.04 13.35 -4.92
C GLU A 40 -3.68 14.34 -5.89
N GLU A 41 -2.97 14.67 -6.96
CA GLU A 41 -3.47 15.61 -7.97
C GLU A 41 -4.64 15.02 -8.75
N PHE A 42 -4.51 13.77 -9.16
CA PHE A 42 -5.52 13.09 -9.97
C PHE A 42 -6.82 12.91 -9.20
N ALA A 43 -6.76 12.60 -7.92
CA ALA A 43 -7.93 12.31 -7.10
C ALA A 43 -8.62 13.56 -6.54
N ALA A 44 -8.01 14.74 -6.67
CA ALA A 44 -8.51 15.96 -6.01
C ALA A 44 -9.96 16.29 -6.35
N GLU A 45 -10.37 16.05 -7.60
CA GLU A 45 -11.72 16.36 -8.07
C GLU A 45 -12.50 15.13 -8.50
N LYS A 46 -12.01 13.93 -8.12
CA LYS A 46 -12.62 12.66 -8.53
C LYS A 46 -13.01 11.84 -7.31
N VAL A 47 -13.95 10.94 -7.49
CA VAL A 47 -14.31 9.95 -6.48
C VAL A 47 -13.72 8.62 -6.95
N ILE A 48 -12.72 8.12 -6.25
CA ILE A 48 -11.98 6.91 -6.62
C ILE A 48 -12.10 5.91 -5.48
N TYR A 49 -12.63 4.72 -5.80
CA TYR A 49 -12.85 3.67 -4.83
C TYR A 49 -11.56 3.33 -4.07
N GLY A 50 -11.67 3.34 -2.75
CA GLY A 50 -10.56 2.97 -1.88
C GLY A 50 -9.48 4.03 -1.71
N ILE A 51 -9.54 5.12 -2.46
CA ILE A 51 -8.59 6.23 -2.35
C ILE A 51 -9.20 7.35 -1.51
N ASN A 52 -10.39 7.80 -1.89
CA ASN A 52 -11.09 8.85 -1.15
C ASN A 52 -12.53 8.49 -0.86
N THR A 53 -12.84 7.21 -0.78
CA THR A 53 -14.15 6.68 -0.39
C THR A 53 -13.98 5.61 0.68
N GLY A 54 -15.08 5.21 1.34
CA GLY A 54 -15.11 3.99 2.10
C GLY A 54 -15.09 2.76 1.17
N PHE A 55 -15.22 1.58 1.75
CA PHE A 55 -15.18 0.31 1.02
C PHE A 55 -16.51 -0.41 1.10
N GLY A 56 -16.76 -1.30 0.14
CA GLY A 56 -17.98 -2.07 0.11
C GLY A 56 -19.22 -1.18 0.14
N PRO A 57 -20.16 -1.38 1.08
CA PRO A 57 -21.36 -0.53 1.16
C PRO A 57 -21.06 0.95 1.38
N MET A 58 -19.88 1.29 1.90
CA MET A 58 -19.47 2.68 2.15
C MET A 58 -18.79 3.33 0.97
N ALA A 59 -18.65 2.62 -0.16
CA ALA A 59 -17.96 3.15 -1.34
C ALA A 59 -18.68 4.36 -1.97
N GLN A 60 -19.96 4.52 -1.70
CA GLN A 60 -20.74 5.66 -2.19
C GLN A 60 -20.46 6.97 -1.43
N TRP A 61 -19.74 6.88 -0.32
CA TRP A 61 -19.47 8.03 0.51
C TRP A 61 -18.05 8.52 0.30
N ARG A 62 -17.92 9.75 -0.20
CA ARG A 62 -16.60 10.37 -0.32
C ARG A 62 -16.12 10.81 1.06
N VAL A 63 -14.87 10.51 1.35
CA VAL A 63 -14.22 10.91 2.60
C VAL A 63 -13.69 12.34 2.45
N ASP A 64 -13.90 13.18 3.46
CA ASP A 64 -13.36 14.53 3.46
C ASP A 64 -11.84 14.51 3.35
N ASP A 65 -11.29 15.48 2.63
CA ASP A 65 -9.85 15.54 2.35
C ASP A 65 -9.00 15.49 3.61
N LYS A 66 -9.46 16.08 4.70
CA LYS A 66 -8.70 16.08 5.96
C LYS A 66 -8.57 14.70 6.60
N TYR A 67 -9.39 13.72 6.18
CA TYR A 67 -9.36 12.36 6.72
C TYR A 67 -8.74 11.34 5.77
N LEU A 68 -8.28 11.75 4.58
CA LEU A 68 -7.79 10.80 3.58
C LEU A 68 -6.56 10.03 4.05
N LYS A 69 -5.65 10.71 4.75
CA LYS A 69 -4.47 10.05 5.28
C LYS A 69 -4.85 9.02 6.35
N ASP A 70 -5.78 9.38 7.23
CA ASP A 70 -6.27 8.46 8.25
C ASP A 70 -6.95 7.24 7.65
N LEU A 71 -7.70 7.44 6.57
CA LEU A 71 -8.33 6.33 5.85
C LEU A 71 -7.28 5.32 5.38
N GLN A 72 -6.18 5.78 4.79
CA GLN A 72 -5.13 4.89 4.30
C GLN A 72 -4.43 4.15 5.44
N TYR A 73 -4.13 4.83 6.53
CA TYR A 73 -3.57 4.18 7.71
C TYR A 73 -4.52 3.13 8.29
N ASN A 74 -5.80 3.46 8.35
CA ASN A 74 -6.79 2.55 8.91
C ASN A 74 -6.98 1.30 8.06
N ILE A 75 -6.88 1.41 6.74
CA ILE A 75 -6.93 0.25 5.85
C ILE A 75 -5.79 -0.71 6.19
N ILE A 76 -4.57 -0.20 6.30
CA ILE A 76 -3.41 -1.01 6.64
C ILE A 76 -3.61 -1.68 7.99
N ARG A 77 -4.02 -0.91 9.00
CA ARG A 77 -4.22 -1.44 10.35
C ARG A 77 -5.29 -2.52 10.40
N SER A 78 -6.42 -2.30 9.74
CA SER A 78 -7.54 -3.24 9.77
C SER A 78 -7.27 -4.53 9.00
N HIS A 79 -6.38 -4.48 8.00
CA HIS A 79 -6.03 -5.65 7.18
C HIS A 79 -4.76 -6.35 7.65
N SER A 80 -4.01 -5.76 8.57
CA SER A 80 -2.78 -6.34 9.12
C SER A 80 -3.10 -7.24 10.31
N THR A 81 -3.93 -8.26 10.06
CA THR A 81 -4.42 -9.15 11.10
C THR A 81 -4.07 -10.58 10.75
N GLY A 82 -3.45 -11.25 11.71
CA GLY A 82 -3.19 -12.69 11.60
C GLY A 82 -4.08 -13.46 12.55
N ALA A 83 -4.34 -14.71 12.22
CA ALA A 83 -5.12 -15.62 13.05
C ALA A 83 -4.58 -17.03 12.92
N GLY A 84 -4.72 -17.81 14.01
CA GLY A 84 -4.25 -19.18 14.05
C GLY A 84 -2.76 -19.28 14.36
N GLN A 85 -2.18 -20.40 14.03
CA GLN A 85 -0.77 -20.68 14.28
C GLN A 85 0.11 -20.02 13.22
N PRO A 86 1.30 -19.49 13.59
CA PRO A 86 2.25 -19.02 12.59
C PRO A 86 2.65 -20.14 11.64
N LEU A 87 2.85 -19.81 10.37
CA LEU A 87 3.34 -20.78 9.40
C LEU A 87 4.82 -21.03 9.61
N ASP A 88 5.26 -22.27 9.36
CA ASP A 88 6.67 -22.58 9.29
C ASP A 88 7.29 -21.97 8.04
N GLU A 89 8.58 -21.69 8.11
CA GLU A 89 9.34 -21.13 6.98
C GLU A 89 9.39 -22.06 5.78
#